data_5f6cbfadc21a8607c81f04ec69962cb9
#
_entry.id   5f6cbfadc21a8607c81f04ec69962cb9
#
_cell.length_a   1.000
_cell.length_b   1.000
_cell.length_c   1.000
_cell.angle_alpha   90.00
_cell.angle_beta   90.00
_cell.angle_gamma   90.00
#
_symmetry.space_group_name_H-M   'P 1'
#
loop_
_entity.id
_entity.type
_entity.pdbx_description
1 polymer ?
#
loop_
_entity_poly.entity_id
_entity_poly.type
_entity_poly.pdbx_seq_one_letter_code
_entity_poly.pdbx_strand_id
1 'polypeptide(L)'
;MKKFLAFLTAAVLACCVLSVCAAEESRLLEPYADTDMEALGQDYTVRATCLTDGTDEKGLDLMIFGKDLYSRADVLALRPGDRIFANGAETVVEKIDEVEGGIDINGGYLENNDGVSLFALPDDPDTLCSCMEDDYISSTFLGEAYEPFAEQIRISVYSMDEEGNPLGGYDETVLRPEEVRPFIQRMYEDSYIEFNYSVTTVTVQNGAITEIRVDYAP
;
A
#
# COMPACT_ATOMS: atom_id res chain seq x y z
N MET A 1 37.86 55.43 19.21
CA MET A 1 37.21 54.24 19.86
C MET A 1 35.73 54.08 19.54
N LYS A 2 34.86 55.11 19.54
CA LYS A 2 33.42 54.98 19.25
C LYS A 2 33.08 54.48 17.84
N LYS A 3 33.87 54.78 16.81
CA LYS A 3 33.65 54.30 15.43
C LYS A 3 34.03 52.82 15.21
N PHE A 4 34.97 52.30 16.01
CA PHE A 4 35.35 50.88 15.92
C PHE A 4 34.34 49.95 16.60
N LEU A 5 33.68 50.44 17.66
CA LEU A 5 32.64 49.70 18.38
C LEU A 5 31.35 49.56 17.53
N ALA A 6 31.01 50.61 16.73
CA ALA A 6 29.86 50.57 15.84
C ALA A 6 30.04 49.55 14.66
N PHE A 7 31.29 49.39 14.17
CA PHE A 7 31.57 48.44 13.11
C PHE A 7 31.54 46.98 13.61
N LEU A 8 31.97 46.73 14.84
CA LEU A 8 31.96 45.41 15.44
C LEU A 8 30.52 44.93 15.74
N THR A 9 29.65 45.82 16.22
CA THR A 9 28.21 45.51 16.46
C THR A 9 27.46 45.29 15.17
N ALA A 10 27.74 45.98 14.08
CA ALA A 10 27.14 45.78 12.77
C ALA A 10 27.59 44.44 12.15
N ALA A 11 28.84 44.02 12.31
CA ALA A 11 29.37 42.77 11.82
C ALA A 11 28.77 41.58 12.60
N VAL A 12 28.60 41.69 13.92
CA VAL A 12 27.96 40.63 14.73
C VAL A 12 26.48 40.50 14.41
N LEU A 13 25.75 41.61 14.20
CA LEU A 13 24.36 41.58 13.77
C LEU A 13 24.22 40.97 12.33
N ALA A 14 25.12 41.29 11.41
CA ALA A 14 25.10 40.72 10.07
C ALA A 14 25.40 39.24 10.09
N CYS A 15 26.32 38.74 10.94
CA CYS A 15 26.54 37.31 11.13
C CYS A 15 25.35 36.61 11.79
N CYS A 16 24.65 37.24 12.73
CA CYS A 16 23.44 36.68 13.34
C CYS A 16 22.25 36.66 12.38
N VAL A 17 22.16 37.60 11.43
CA VAL A 17 21.08 37.61 10.42
C VAL A 17 21.37 36.62 9.28
N LEU A 18 22.64 36.32 8.99
CA LEU A 18 23.02 35.30 8.02
C LEU A 18 22.95 33.86 8.60
N SER A 19 22.80 33.73 9.92
CA SER A 19 22.62 32.44 10.60
C SER A 19 21.17 32.07 10.84
N VAL A 20 20.21 32.86 10.37
CA VAL A 20 18.87 32.36 10.08
C VAL A 20 18.99 31.63 8.71
N CYS A 21 19.76 30.56 8.66
CA CYS A 21 19.43 29.45 7.76
C CYS A 21 17.96 29.18 8.07
N ALA A 22 17.07 29.51 7.13
CA ALA A 22 15.76 28.92 7.13
C ALA A 22 16.03 27.43 7.33
N ALA A 23 15.65 26.89 8.48
CA ALA A 23 15.56 25.45 8.61
C ALA A 23 14.61 25.09 7.49
N GLU A 24 15.12 24.52 6.39
CA GLU A 24 14.26 23.96 5.37
C GLU A 24 13.36 23.02 6.16
N GLU A 25 12.05 23.28 6.11
CA GLU A 25 11.11 22.40 6.78
C GLU A 25 11.35 21.00 6.25
N SER A 26 11.61 20.08 7.16
CA SER A 26 11.81 18.67 6.84
C SER A 26 10.60 18.20 6.03
N ARG A 27 10.84 17.76 4.79
CA ARG A 27 9.81 17.23 3.91
C ARG A 27 9.33 15.89 4.47
N LEU A 28 8.02 15.64 4.45
CA LEU A 28 7.44 14.32 4.61
C LEU A 28 7.02 13.82 3.24
N LEU A 29 7.53 12.67 2.84
CA LEU A 29 7.07 11.94 1.67
C LEU A 29 6.05 10.90 2.12
N GLU A 30 4.81 11.09 1.71
CA GLU A 30 3.72 10.12 1.90
C GLU A 30 3.53 9.28 0.63
N PRO A 31 3.09 8.02 0.76
CA PRO A 31 2.71 7.22 -0.40
C PRO A 31 1.45 7.80 -1.05
N TYR A 32 1.27 7.47 -2.32
CA TYR A 32 -0.02 7.60 -2.99
C TYR A 32 -0.62 6.21 -3.21
N ALA A 33 -1.94 6.11 -3.20
CA ALA A 33 -2.63 4.86 -3.46
C ALA A 33 -2.74 4.58 -4.97
N ASP A 34 -2.66 3.31 -5.37
CA ASP A 34 -2.91 2.89 -6.76
C ASP A 34 -4.40 2.94 -7.14
N THR A 35 -5.26 3.21 -6.17
CA THR A 35 -6.71 3.26 -6.33
C THR A 35 -7.24 4.61 -5.86
N ASP A 36 -8.06 5.25 -6.69
CA ASP A 36 -8.78 6.48 -6.36
C ASP A 36 -10.27 6.16 -6.19
N MET A 37 -10.75 6.17 -4.95
CA MET A 37 -12.15 5.88 -4.60
C MET A 37 -13.13 6.85 -5.25
N GLU A 38 -12.75 8.12 -5.44
CA GLU A 38 -13.63 9.13 -6.06
C GLU A 38 -13.76 8.94 -7.57
N ALA A 39 -12.78 8.29 -8.19
CA ALA A 39 -12.76 7.99 -9.61
C ALA A 39 -13.36 6.62 -9.97
N LEU A 40 -13.72 5.79 -8.98
CA LEU A 40 -14.37 4.50 -9.23
C LEU A 40 -15.70 4.72 -9.95
N GLY A 41 -15.84 4.10 -11.11
CA GLY A 41 -17.07 4.14 -11.92
C GLY A 41 -17.96 2.93 -11.64
N GLN A 42 -18.59 2.40 -12.71
CA GLN A 42 -19.39 1.17 -12.64
C GLN A 42 -18.54 -0.08 -12.95
N ASP A 43 -17.37 0.10 -13.54
CA ASP A 43 -16.45 -0.98 -13.91
C ASP A 43 -15.10 -0.69 -13.27
N TYR A 44 -14.68 -1.53 -12.33
CA TYR A 44 -13.40 -1.41 -11.64
C TYR A 44 -12.94 -2.73 -11.03
N THR A 45 -11.67 -2.78 -10.66
CA THR A 45 -11.08 -3.88 -9.90
C THR A 45 -10.30 -3.30 -8.74
N VAL A 46 -10.52 -3.79 -7.54
CA VAL A 46 -9.91 -3.28 -6.30
C VAL A 46 -9.42 -4.41 -5.42
N ARG A 47 -8.44 -4.10 -4.58
CA ARG A 47 -8.08 -4.93 -3.44
C ARG A 47 -9.06 -4.68 -2.30
N ALA A 48 -9.61 -5.74 -1.72
CA ALA A 48 -10.58 -5.58 -0.68
C ALA A 48 -10.60 -6.74 0.32
N THR A 49 -11.00 -6.43 1.57
CA THR A 49 -11.49 -7.44 2.50
C THR A 49 -13.00 -7.59 2.31
N CYS A 50 -13.43 -8.81 2.08
CA CYS A 50 -14.84 -9.15 1.92
C CYS A 50 -15.48 -9.38 3.29
N LEU A 51 -16.39 -8.50 3.73
CA LEU A 51 -17.08 -8.64 5.00
C LEU A 51 -18.32 -9.52 4.84
N THR A 52 -18.36 -10.61 5.60
CA THR A 52 -19.47 -11.60 5.55
C THR A 52 -20.51 -11.39 6.63
N ASP A 53 -20.28 -10.50 7.58
CA ASP A 53 -21.18 -10.26 8.74
C ASP A 53 -22.46 -9.50 8.40
N GLY A 54 -22.56 -8.96 7.18
CA GLY A 54 -23.76 -8.26 6.70
C GLY A 54 -24.99 -9.17 6.56
N THR A 55 -26.17 -8.59 6.64
CA THR A 55 -27.46 -9.31 6.56
C THR A 55 -28.02 -9.41 5.14
N ASP A 56 -27.44 -8.71 4.18
CA ASP A 56 -27.93 -8.69 2.80
C ASP A 56 -27.27 -9.80 1.96
N GLU A 57 -28.10 -10.76 1.52
CA GLU A 57 -27.67 -11.83 0.61
C GLU A 57 -27.45 -11.37 -0.84
N LYS A 58 -27.70 -10.09 -1.14
CA LYS A 58 -27.64 -9.56 -2.51
C LYS A 58 -26.33 -8.90 -2.87
N GLY A 59 -25.41 -8.74 -1.92
CA GLY A 59 -24.14 -8.08 -2.12
C GLY A 59 -23.15 -8.29 -0.97
N LEU A 60 -22.00 -7.64 -1.05
CA LEU A 60 -20.96 -7.63 -0.01
C LEU A 60 -20.60 -6.21 0.38
N ASP A 61 -20.32 -6.05 1.67
CA ASP A 61 -19.59 -4.91 2.16
C ASP A 61 -18.09 -5.18 1.95
N LEU A 62 -17.42 -4.24 1.31
CA LEU A 62 -16.00 -4.29 0.98
C LEU A 62 -15.24 -3.23 1.76
N MET A 63 -14.19 -3.62 2.46
CA MET A 63 -13.17 -2.68 2.91
C MET A 63 -12.11 -2.59 1.81
N ILE A 64 -12.01 -1.44 1.15
CA ILE A 64 -11.15 -1.23 -0.02
C ILE A 64 -9.81 -0.66 0.41
N PHE A 65 -8.74 -1.18 -0.19
CA PHE A 65 -7.35 -0.81 0.08
C PHE A 65 -6.63 -0.47 -1.22
N GLY A 66 -5.78 0.56 -1.17
CA GLY A 66 -4.83 0.88 -2.23
C GLY A 66 -3.42 0.49 -1.81
N LYS A 67 -2.58 0.07 -2.76
CA LYS A 67 -1.15 -0.13 -2.53
C LYS A 67 -0.48 1.20 -2.23
N ASP A 68 0.44 1.18 -1.29
CA ASP A 68 1.28 2.33 -0.97
C ASP A 68 2.41 2.43 -2.00
N LEU A 69 2.30 3.40 -2.90
CA LEU A 69 3.22 3.62 -3.99
C LEU A 69 4.00 4.92 -3.82
N TYR A 70 5.21 4.96 -4.36
CA TYR A 70 6.11 6.12 -4.34
C TYR A 70 6.70 6.34 -5.73
N SER A 71 6.84 7.60 -6.11
CA SER A 71 7.66 7.94 -7.27
C SER A 71 9.14 7.76 -6.94
N ARG A 72 9.88 7.01 -7.75
CA ARG A 72 11.34 6.85 -7.60
C ARG A 72 12.05 8.19 -7.55
N ALA A 73 11.63 9.14 -8.40
CA ALA A 73 12.21 10.48 -8.44
C ALA A 73 11.99 11.25 -7.13
N ASP A 74 10.82 11.11 -6.50
CA ASP A 74 10.52 11.75 -5.22
C ASP A 74 11.32 11.16 -4.06
N VAL A 75 11.50 9.84 -4.05
CA VAL A 75 12.32 9.15 -3.05
C VAL A 75 13.79 9.58 -3.17
N LEU A 76 14.33 9.61 -4.38
CA LEU A 76 15.71 10.05 -4.63
C LEU A 76 15.93 11.55 -4.36
N ALA A 77 14.87 12.34 -4.33
CA ALA A 77 14.95 13.77 -4.00
C ALA A 77 14.97 14.05 -2.48
N LEU A 78 14.70 13.05 -1.64
CA LEU A 78 14.78 13.18 -0.19
C LEU A 78 16.23 13.45 0.27
N ARG A 79 16.37 14.16 1.37
CA ARG A 79 17.66 14.54 1.96
C ARG A 79 17.74 14.05 3.41
N PRO A 80 18.93 13.90 3.96
CA PRO A 80 19.09 13.64 5.39
C PRO A 80 18.32 14.68 6.23
N GLY A 81 17.46 14.17 7.13
CA GLY A 81 16.54 14.97 7.94
C GLY A 81 15.11 15.07 7.38
N ASP A 82 14.87 14.71 6.12
CA ASP A 82 13.51 14.50 5.60
C ASP A 82 12.91 13.23 6.21
N ARG A 83 11.62 13.02 6.00
CA ARG A 83 10.89 11.87 6.51
C ARG A 83 10.16 11.17 5.38
N ILE A 84 10.01 9.87 5.52
CA ILE A 84 9.14 9.05 4.67
C ILE A 84 8.17 8.29 5.56
N PHE A 85 6.89 8.25 5.17
CA PHE A 85 5.90 7.38 5.79
C PHE A 85 5.85 6.08 4.99
N ALA A 86 6.23 4.96 5.61
CA ALA A 86 6.23 3.64 4.98
C ALA A 86 5.94 2.57 6.03
N ASN A 87 5.28 1.50 5.64
CA ASN A 87 4.93 0.37 6.53
C ASN A 87 4.19 0.82 7.80
N GLY A 88 3.34 1.84 7.69
CA GLY A 88 2.55 2.37 8.80
C GLY A 88 3.31 3.26 9.79
N ALA A 89 4.56 3.65 9.49
CA ALA A 89 5.39 4.47 10.38
C ALA A 89 6.17 5.55 9.61
N GLU A 90 6.52 6.63 10.31
CA GLU A 90 7.44 7.65 9.81
C GLU A 90 8.88 7.24 10.11
N THR A 91 9.73 7.27 9.09
CA THR A 91 11.17 7.06 9.19
C THR A 91 11.90 8.35 8.83
N VAL A 92 12.84 8.81 9.68
CA VAL A 92 13.74 9.92 9.35
C VAL A 92 14.82 9.41 8.41
N VAL A 93 14.98 10.08 7.28
CA VAL A 93 15.99 9.73 6.28
C VAL A 93 17.37 10.16 6.76
N GLU A 94 18.27 9.22 6.89
CA GLU A 94 19.70 9.46 7.14
C GLU A 94 20.53 9.19 5.90
N LYS A 95 20.19 8.14 5.16
CA LYS A 95 20.90 7.66 3.97
C LYS A 95 19.91 7.03 2.98
N ILE A 96 20.21 7.17 1.69
CA ILE A 96 19.47 6.54 0.59
C ILE A 96 20.48 5.80 -0.27
N ASP A 97 20.24 4.53 -0.52
CA ASP A 97 21.06 3.68 -1.37
C ASP A 97 20.18 3.09 -2.49
N GLU A 98 20.58 3.28 -3.75
CA GLU A 98 20.00 2.52 -4.85
C GLU A 98 20.56 1.10 -4.83
N VAL A 99 19.67 0.12 -4.83
CA VAL A 99 20.00 -1.31 -4.81
C VAL A 99 19.40 -2.00 -6.04
N GLU A 100 19.78 -3.26 -6.27
CA GLU A 100 19.19 -4.03 -7.35
C GLU A 100 17.68 -4.20 -7.12
N GLY A 101 16.88 -3.69 -8.06
CA GLY A 101 15.42 -3.76 -7.99
C GLY A 101 14.74 -2.69 -7.13
N GLY A 102 15.47 -1.76 -6.47
CA GLY A 102 14.79 -0.81 -5.59
C GLY A 102 15.65 0.29 -4.98
N ILE A 103 15.24 0.76 -3.84
CA ILE A 103 15.92 1.77 -3.01
C ILE A 103 15.82 1.36 -1.55
N ASP A 104 16.94 1.38 -0.85
CA ASP A 104 17.01 1.24 0.59
C ASP A 104 17.21 2.60 1.26
N ILE A 105 16.41 2.85 2.31
CA ILE A 105 16.55 4.00 3.19
C ILE A 105 17.09 3.47 4.51
N ASN A 106 18.17 4.10 5.02
CA ASN A 106 18.84 3.74 6.26
C ASN A 106 19.33 2.27 6.29
N GLY A 107 19.71 1.70 5.13
CA GLY A 107 20.19 0.32 5.00
C GLY A 107 19.09 -0.71 4.80
N GLY A 108 17.85 -0.26 4.59
CA GLY A 108 16.71 -1.15 4.38
C GLY A 108 16.25 -1.90 5.64
N TYR A 109 15.08 -2.53 5.55
CA TYR A 109 14.47 -3.21 6.71
C TYR A 109 15.25 -4.47 7.16
N LEU A 110 16.00 -5.12 6.27
CA LEU A 110 16.78 -6.31 6.59
C LEU A 110 18.03 -6.01 7.43
N GLU A 111 18.63 -4.83 7.26
CA GLU A 111 19.86 -4.45 7.97
C GLU A 111 19.56 -3.62 9.23
N ASN A 112 18.46 -2.91 9.25
CA ASN A 112 18.06 -2.01 10.33
C ASN A 112 16.54 -2.00 10.50
N ASN A 113 16.06 -2.34 11.70
CA ASN A 113 14.62 -2.33 12.01
C ASN A 113 13.94 -0.97 11.77
N ASP A 114 14.70 0.13 11.75
CA ASP A 114 14.24 1.48 11.42
C ASP A 114 14.45 1.85 9.95
N GLY A 115 14.97 0.92 9.13
CA GLY A 115 15.17 1.09 7.70
C GLY A 115 13.93 0.76 6.88
N VAL A 116 13.88 1.28 5.65
CA VAL A 116 12.80 1.03 4.70
C VAL A 116 13.39 0.51 3.39
N SER A 117 12.87 -0.61 2.89
CA SER A 117 13.16 -1.09 1.54
C SER A 117 11.98 -0.82 0.62
N LEU A 118 12.25 -0.18 -0.51
CA LEU A 118 11.28 0.13 -1.55
C LEU A 118 11.66 -0.64 -2.81
N PHE A 119 10.72 -1.40 -3.37
CA PHE A 119 10.93 -2.26 -4.54
C PHE A 119 10.23 -1.69 -5.76
N ALA A 120 10.88 -1.74 -6.91
CA ALA A 120 10.30 -1.33 -8.17
C ALA A 120 9.19 -2.30 -8.60
N LEU A 121 8.10 -1.78 -9.13
CA LEU A 121 7.10 -2.63 -9.75
C LEU A 121 7.67 -3.29 -11.02
N PRO A 122 7.35 -4.58 -11.29
CA PRO A 122 7.91 -5.30 -12.44
C PRO A 122 7.67 -4.62 -13.78
N ASP A 123 6.50 -4.00 -13.96
CA ASP A 123 6.09 -3.36 -15.21
C ASP A 123 6.30 -1.84 -15.21
N ASP A 124 6.71 -1.26 -14.09
CA ASP A 124 6.97 0.18 -13.93
C ASP A 124 8.12 0.44 -12.96
N PRO A 125 9.37 0.48 -13.42
CA PRO A 125 10.55 0.67 -12.58
C PRO A 125 10.65 2.06 -11.94
N ASP A 126 9.88 3.04 -12.41
CA ASP A 126 9.83 4.39 -11.86
C ASP A 126 8.84 4.50 -10.68
N THR A 127 8.00 3.48 -10.48
CA THR A 127 7.10 3.35 -9.34
C THR A 127 7.64 2.32 -8.36
N LEU A 128 7.71 2.72 -7.09
CA LEU A 128 8.18 1.89 -6.00
C LEU A 128 7.02 1.55 -5.07
N CYS A 129 7.08 0.38 -4.44
CA CYS A 129 6.20 0.00 -3.33
C CYS A 129 7.03 -0.40 -2.12
N SER A 130 6.51 -0.17 -0.91
CA SER A 130 7.11 -0.74 0.30
C SER A 130 6.64 -2.18 0.46
N CYS A 131 7.57 -3.07 0.79
CA CYS A 131 7.27 -4.45 1.12
C CYS A 131 7.61 -4.69 2.59
N MET A 132 6.72 -5.37 3.28
CA MET A 132 6.98 -5.91 4.62
C MET A 132 7.60 -7.30 4.49
N GLU A 133 8.02 -7.90 5.62
CA GLU A 133 8.39 -9.32 5.67
C GLU A 133 7.31 -10.16 4.96
N ASP A 134 7.73 -11.20 4.24
CA ASP A 134 6.87 -12.12 3.48
C ASP A 134 6.23 -11.56 2.19
N ASP A 135 6.90 -10.60 1.52
CA ASP A 135 6.48 -10.04 0.22
C ASP A 135 5.12 -9.32 0.20
N TYR A 136 4.56 -9.00 1.38
CA TYR A 136 3.34 -8.21 1.47
C TYR A 136 3.58 -6.74 1.14
N ILE A 137 2.96 -6.27 0.07
CA ILE A 137 2.96 -4.84 -0.27
C ILE A 137 2.11 -4.09 0.75
N SER A 138 2.71 -3.07 1.38
CA SER A 138 1.98 -2.15 2.25
C SER A 138 0.79 -1.53 1.52
N SER A 139 -0.33 -1.39 2.22
CA SER A 139 -1.56 -0.88 1.64
C SER A 139 -2.32 -0.03 2.65
N THR A 140 -2.88 1.07 2.18
CA THR A 140 -3.68 1.99 2.99
C THR A 140 -5.17 1.72 2.79
N PHE A 141 -5.93 1.71 3.88
CA PHE A 141 -7.39 1.67 3.85
C PHE A 141 -7.94 2.95 3.22
N LEU A 142 -8.75 2.81 2.17
CA LEU A 142 -9.30 3.92 1.40
C LEU A 142 -10.76 4.21 1.74
N GLY A 143 -11.53 3.20 2.14
CA GLY A 143 -12.94 3.35 2.47
C GLY A 143 -13.71 2.04 2.38
N GLU A 144 -15.00 2.15 2.63
CA GLU A 144 -15.95 1.05 2.54
C GLU A 144 -16.92 1.28 1.38
N ALA A 145 -17.31 0.20 0.71
CA ALA A 145 -18.33 0.21 -0.31
C ALA A 145 -19.20 -1.04 -0.18
N TYR A 146 -20.52 -0.86 -0.39
CA TYR A 146 -21.42 -1.99 -0.59
C TYR A 146 -21.63 -2.19 -2.09
N GLU A 147 -21.30 -3.41 -2.56
CA GLU A 147 -21.47 -3.76 -3.96
C GLU A 147 -22.44 -4.93 -4.12
N PRO A 148 -23.49 -4.77 -4.95
CA PRO A 148 -24.42 -5.85 -5.24
C PRO A 148 -23.74 -6.96 -6.02
N PHE A 149 -24.28 -8.17 -5.95
CA PHE A 149 -23.83 -9.28 -6.77
C PHE A 149 -24.45 -9.24 -8.17
N ALA A 150 -23.69 -9.64 -9.18
CA ALA A 150 -24.21 -10.03 -10.48
C ALA A 150 -25.07 -11.33 -10.36
N GLU A 151 -25.77 -11.73 -11.41
CA GLU A 151 -26.54 -13.00 -11.42
C GLU A 151 -25.65 -14.24 -11.20
N GLN A 152 -24.40 -14.16 -11.62
CA GLN A 152 -23.38 -15.18 -11.44
C GLN A 152 -22.06 -14.50 -11.04
N ILE A 153 -21.42 -15.04 -10.02
CA ILE A 153 -20.16 -14.55 -9.50
C ILE A 153 -19.12 -15.65 -9.66
N ARG A 154 -17.99 -15.33 -10.31
CA ARG A 154 -16.85 -16.21 -10.35
C ARG A 154 -16.02 -16.00 -9.09
N ILE A 155 -15.71 -17.10 -8.39
CA ILE A 155 -14.72 -17.08 -7.32
C ILE A 155 -13.56 -17.94 -7.76
N SER A 156 -12.37 -17.34 -7.79
CA SER A 156 -11.11 -17.99 -8.15
C SER A 156 -10.20 -18.00 -6.92
N VAL A 157 -9.89 -19.16 -6.42
CA VAL A 157 -9.00 -19.36 -5.27
C VAL A 157 -7.77 -20.10 -5.74
N TYR A 158 -6.59 -19.69 -5.30
CA TYR A 158 -5.36 -20.41 -5.62
C TYR A 158 -5.46 -21.90 -5.26
N SER A 159 -4.95 -22.76 -6.16
CA SER A 159 -5.00 -24.22 -5.98
C SER A 159 -3.88 -24.70 -5.07
N MET A 160 -4.20 -25.61 -4.15
CA MET A 160 -3.24 -26.28 -3.25
C MET A 160 -3.29 -27.80 -3.40
N ASP A 161 -2.17 -28.47 -3.11
CA ASP A 161 -2.15 -29.91 -2.95
C ASP A 161 -2.71 -30.35 -1.58
N GLU A 162 -2.75 -31.69 -1.33
CA GLU A 162 -3.25 -32.24 -0.06
C GLU A 162 -2.35 -31.87 1.15
N GLU A 163 -1.10 -31.47 0.91
CA GLU A 163 -0.13 -31.01 1.90
C GLU A 163 -0.19 -29.49 2.14
N GLY A 164 -1.00 -28.76 1.36
CA GLY A 164 -1.16 -27.30 1.48
C GLY A 164 -0.13 -26.49 0.69
N ASN A 165 0.61 -27.09 -0.25
CA ASN A 165 1.53 -26.37 -1.11
C ASN A 165 0.81 -25.81 -2.35
N PRO A 166 1.17 -24.60 -2.83
CA PRO A 166 0.55 -24.03 -4.02
C PRO A 166 0.91 -24.83 -5.27
N LEU A 167 -0.12 -25.20 -6.05
CA LEU A 167 0.03 -25.94 -7.30
C LEU A 167 0.30 -25.05 -8.52
N GLY A 168 0.16 -23.72 -8.36
CA GLY A 168 0.17 -22.78 -9.48
C GLY A 168 -1.12 -22.91 -10.30
N GLY A 169 -1.95 -21.87 -10.27
CA GLY A 169 -3.27 -21.85 -10.90
C GLY A 169 -4.38 -21.58 -9.89
N TYR A 170 -5.62 -21.67 -10.37
CA TYR A 170 -6.82 -21.35 -9.59
C TYR A 170 -7.87 -22.41 -9.73
N ASP A 171 -8.53 -22.71 -8.61
CA ASP A 171 -9.80 -23.45 -8.59
C ASP A 171 -10.93 -22.44 -8.76
N GLU A 172 -11.65 -22.57 -9.86
CA GLU A 172 -12.73 -21.64 -10.20
C GLU A 172 -14.10 -22.25 -9.87
N THR A 173 -14.93 -21.45 -9.23
CA THR A 173 -16.33 -21.79 -8.92
C THR A 173 -17.23 -20.64 -9.35
N VAL A 174 -18.34 -20.96 -10.03
CA VAL A 174 -19.36 -19.98 -10.38
C VAL A 174 -20.55 -20.16 -9.44
N LEU A 175 -20.91 -19.11 -8.73
CA LEU A 175 -21.92 -19.10 -7.68
C LEU A 175 -23.05 -18.13 -8.02
N ARG A 176 -24.24 -18.41 -7.48
CA ARG A 176 -25.33 -17.43 -7.40
C ARG A 176 -25.16 -16.55 -6.17
N PRO A 177 -25.79 -15.36 -6.13
CA PRO A 177 -25.66 -14.43 -5.00
C PRO A 177 -25.81 -15.06 -3.62
N GLU A 178 -26.82 -15.88 -3.42
CA GLU A 178 -27.12 -16.52 -2.13
C GLU A 178 -26.08 -17.56 -1.69
N GLU A 179 -25.21 -17.99 -2.60
CA GLU A 179 -24.19 -19.00 -2.34
C GLU A 179 -22.83 -18.40 -1.95
N VAL A 180 -22.60 -17.10 -2.25
CA VAL A 180 -21.29 -16.44 -2.10
C VAL A 180 -20.84 -16.37 -0.63
N ARG A 181 -21.65 -15.80 0.25
CA ARG A 181 -21.30 -15.66 1.68
C ARG A 181 -21.07 -17.01 2.35
N PRO A 182 -21.97 -18.03 2.19
CA PRO A 182 -21.72 -19.37 2.71
C PRO A 182 -20.43 -20.01 2.16
N PHE A 183 -20.09 -19.71 0.89
CA PHE A 183 -18.85 -20.21 0.31
C PHE A 183 -17.62 -19.57 0.96
N ILE A 184 -17.57 -18.25 1.08
CA ILE A 184 -16.46 -17.51 1.72
C ILE A 184 -16.26 -18.01 3.16
N GLN A 185 -17.34 -18.13 3.92
CA GLN A 185 -17.29 -18.59 5.31
C GLN A 185 -16.74 -20.01 5.40
N ARG A 186 -17.21 -20.93 4.55
CA ARG A 186 -16.71 -22.30 4.51
C ARG A 186 -15.24 -22.39 4.11
N MET A 187 -14.77 -21.58 3.15
CA MET A 187 -13.37 -21.54 2.77
C MET A 187 -12.46 -21.14 3.94
N TYR A 188 -12.90 -20.20 4.77
CA TYR A 188 -12.20 -19.87 6.00
C TYR A 188 -12.22 -21.00 7.03
N GLU A 189 -13.39 -21.60 7.29
CA GLU A 189 -13.57 -22.67 8.29
C GLU A 189 -12.81 -23.95 7.93
N ASP A 190 -12.86 -24.35 6.64
CA ASP A 190 -12.31 -25.64 6.18
C ASP A 190 -10.84 -25.55 5.76
N SER A 191 -10.40 -24.42 5.23
CA SER A 191 -9.09 -24.28 4.56
C SER A 191 -8.26 -23.10 5.05
N TYR A 192 -8.76 -22.33 6.00
CA TYR A 192 -8.14 -21.09 6.52
C TYR A 192 -7.83 -20.05 5.42
N ILE A 193 -8.55 -20.11 4.30
CA ILE A 193 -8.40 -19.14 3.22
C ILE A 193 -9.16 -17.87 3.59
N GLU A 194 -8.42 -16.80 3.72
CA GLU A 194 -8.94 -15.48 4.06
C GLU A 194 -9.22 -14.66 2.81
N PHE A 195 -10.39 -14.03 2.76
CA PHE A 195 -10.77 -13.06 1.72
C PHE A 195 -10.44 -11.64 2.20
N ASN A 196 -9.17 -11.43 2.51
CA ASN A 196 -8.65 -10.15 2.99
C ASN A 196 -7.92 -9.38 1.90
N TYR A 197 -7.70 -8.08 2.13
CA TYR A 197 -7.13 -7.15 1.14
C TYR A 197 -5.72 -7.51 0.65
N SER A 198 -4.93 -8.26 1.42
CA SER A 198 -3.56 -8.59 1.03
C SER A 198 -3.53 -9.55 -0.16
N VAL A 199 -4.53 -10.39 -0.27
CA VAL A 199 -4.62 -11.47 -1.28
C VAL A 199 -5.88 -11.39 -2.15
N THR A 200 -6.89 -10.60 -1.78
CA THR A 200 -8.18 -10.60 -2.47
C THR A 200 -8.34 -9.43 -3.41
N THR A 201 -8.73 -9.73 -4.62
CA THR A 201 -9.12 -8.77 -5.65
C THR A 201 -10.60 -8.96 -6.00
N VAL A 202 -11.36 -7.88 -6.01
CA VAL A 202 -12.79 -7.87 -6.37
C VAL A 202 -12.97 -7.08 -7.65
N THR A 203 -13.63 -7.68 -8.63
CA THR A 203 -13.99 -7.04 -9.90
C THR A 203 -15.49 -6.73 -9.92
N VAL A 204 -15.80 -5.47 -10.13
CA VAL A 204 -17.15 -4.93 -10.32
C VAL A 204 -17.31 -4.57 -11.79
N GLN A 205 -18.42 -4.98 -12.39
CA GLN A 205 -18.81 -4.63 -13.75
C GLN A 205 -20.28 -4.24 -13.80
N ASN A 206 -20.58 -3.12 -14.44
CA ASN A 206 -21.91 -2.53 -14.48
C ASN A 206 -22.49 -2.30 -13.06
N GLY A 207 -21.65 -1.95 -12.09
CA GLY A 207 -22.04 -1.71 -10.70
C GLY A 207 -22.43 -2.98 -9.94
N ALA A 208 -21.91 -4.16 -10.31
CA ALA A 208 -22.14 -5.41 -9.59
C ALA A 208 -20.88 -6.27 -9.56
N ILE A 209 -20.67 -7.00 -8.46
CA ILE A 209 -19.54 -7.93 -8.31
C ILE A 209 -19.73 -9.08 -9.28
N THR A 210 -18.76 -9.26 -10.18
CA THR A 210 -18.71 -10.35 -11.15
C THR A 210 -17.64 -11.39 -10.84
N GLU A 211 -16.57 -10.97 -10.11
CA GLU A 211 -15.47 -11.85 -9.77
C GLU A 211 -14.86 -11.49 -8.42
N ILE A 212 -14.49 -12.51 -7.66
CA ILE A 212 -13.66 -12.42 -6.47
C ILE A 212 -12.51 -13.39 -6.66
N ARG A 213 -11.29 -12.89 -6.62
CA ARG A 213 -10.08 -13.69 -6.78
C ARG A 213 -9.23 -13.61 -5.54
N VAL A 214 -8.78 -14.77 -5.06
CA VAL A 214 -7.87 -14.88 -3.91
C VAL A 214 -6.56 -15.46 -4.41
N ASP A 215 -5.51 -14.67 -4.32
CA ASP A 215 -4.15 -15.04 -4.69
C ASP A 215 -3.44 -15.74 -3.52
N TYR A 216 -2.45 -16.56 -3.84
CA TYR A 216 -1.58 -17.13 -2.82
C TYR A 216 -0.68 -16.03 -2.24
N ALA A 217 -0.59 -16.01 -0.92
CA ALA A 217 0.46 -15.29 -0.20
C ALA A 217 1.37 -16.34 0.45
N PRO A 218 2.66 -16.29 0.17
CA PRO A 218 3.63 -17.24 0.73
C PRO A 218 3.79 -17.08 2.24
#